data_d4de88c91945a119439e65e994a932bc
#
_entry.id   d4de88c91945a119439e65e994a932bc
#
_cell.length_a   1.000
_cell.length_b   1.000
_cell.length_c   1.000
_cell.angle_alpha   90.00
_cell.angle_beta   90.00
_cell.angle_gamma   90.00
#
_symmetry.space_group_name_H-M   'P 1'
#
loop_
_entity.id
_entity.type
_entity.pdbx_description
1 polymer ?
#
loop_
_entity_poly.entity_id
_entity_poly.type
_entity_poly.pdbx_seq_one_letter_code
_entity_poly.pdbx_strand_id
1 'polypeptide(L)'
;DLFTAWTSTGIPNIVTMTASRPWVHRLLRMQALFNPLLQKPFFRRWLVRWVDRKVWGPSASELEQGQALVYGKISHPDGRVREARLVLPECYRLTAMTSVGLVQQLDALREQGRSGWCTPASAMGPEWVVSLEGCRWLESV
;
A
#
# COMPACT_ATOMS: atom_id res chain seq x y z
N ASP A 1 2.62 -1.02 -7.68
CA ASP A 1 2.51 -2.24 -6.84
C ASP A 1 2.84 -3.51 -7.62
N LEU A 2 2.17 -3.81 -8.75
CA LEU A 2 2.43 -5.04 -9.53
C LEU A 2 3.87 -5.10 -10.04
N PHE A 3 4.38 -4.02 -10.60
CA PHE A 3 5.75 -3.95 -11.11
C PHE A 3 6.78 -4.15 -10.00
N THR A 4 6.61 -3.49 -8.86
CA THR A 4 7.52 -3.62 -7.71
C THR A 4 7.46 -5.02 -7.10
N ALA A 5 6.28 -5.63 -7.02
CA ALA A 5 6.11 -7.00 -6.56
C ALA A 5 6.78 -8.00 -7.50
N TRP A 6 6.59 -7.85 -8.81
CA TRP A 6 7.27 -8.69 -9.81
C TRP A 6 8.79 -8.56 -9.73
N THR A 7 9.29 -7.33 -9.68
CA THR A 7 10.74 -7.07 -9.60
C THR A 7 11.38 -7.68 -8.35
N SER A 8 10.66 -7.66 -7.22
CA SER A 8 11.17 -8.17 -5.95
C SER A 8 11.04 -9.69 -5.80
N THR A 9 10.05 -10.32 -6.45
CA THR A 9 9.71 -11.73 -6.23
C THR A 9 9.95 -12.62 -7.44
N GLY A 10 9.98 -12.06 -8.66
CA GLY A 10 10.04 -12.81 -9.92
C GLY A 10 8.76 -13.60 -10.23
N ILE A 11 7.68 -13.44 -9.45
CA ILE A 11 6.41 -14.15 -9.65
C ILE A 11 5.71 -13.57 -10.88
N PRO A 12 5.40 -14.40 -11.92
CA PRO A 12 4.88 -13.87 -13.19
C PRO A 12 3.39 -13.48 -13.12
N ASN A 13 2.62 -14.11 -12.25
CA ASN A 13 1.18 -13.87 -12.14
C ASN A 13 0.85 -13.28 -10.77
N ILE A 14 0.62 -11.99 -10.73
CA ILE A 14 0.34 -11.24 -9.49
C ILE A 14 -1.00 -10.51 -9.65
N VAL A 15 -1.86 -10.65 -8.65
CA VAL A 15 -3.12 -9.91 -8.53
C VAL A 15 -3.08 -9.12 -7.24
N THR A 16 -3.31 -7.82 -7.31
CA THR A 16 -3.47 -6.95 -6.14
C THR A 16 -4.93 -6.57 -5.97
N MET A 17 -5.40 -6.59 -4.74
CA MET A 17 -6.78 -6.26 -4.39
C MET A 17 -6.77 -5.25 -3.24
N THR A 18 -7.70 -4.32 -3.28
CA THR A 18 -7.92 -3.38 -2.17
C THR A 18 -9.35 -3.52 -1.68
N ALA A 19 -9.49 -3.72 -0.38
CA ALA A 19 -10.80 -3.75 0.24
C ALA A 19 -11.45 -2.36 0.16
N SER A 20 -12.68 -2.29 -0.31
CA SER A 20 -13.44 -1.06 -0.37
C SER A 20 -14.88 -1.27 0.07
N ARG A 21 -15.52 -0.19 0.54
CA ARG A 21 -16.92 -0.25 0.95
C ARG A 21 -17.87 -0.50 -0.25
N PRO A 22 -18.96 -1.25 -0.11
CA PRO A 22 -19.86 -1.57 -1.22
C PRO A 22 -20.41 -0.36 -1.99
N TRP A 23 -20.62 0.76 -1.31
CA TRP A 23 -21.09 2.00 -1.97
C TRP A 23 -20.03 2.57 -2.95
N VAL A 24 -18.74 2.38 -2.68
CA VAL A 24 -17.66 2.81 -3.58
C VAL A 24 -17.74 2.04 -4.91
N HIS A 25 -18.01 0.73 -4.86
CA HIS A 25 -18.21 -0.07 -6.07
C HIS A 25 -19.42 0.40 -6.89
N ARG A 26 -20.52 0.78 -6.23
CA ARG A 26 -21.67 1.35 -6.92
C ARG A 26 -21.32 2.67 -7.61
N LEU A 27 -20.60 3.54 -6.91
CA LEU A 27 -20.14 4.82 -7.46
C LEU A 27 -19.22 4.61 -8.67
N LEU A 28 -18.25 3.69 -8.59
CA LEU A 28 -17.34 3.37 -9.68
C LEU A 28 -18.09 2.79 -10.91
N ARG A 29 -19.11 1.94 -10.69
CA ARG A 29 -19.95 1.45 -11.80
C ARG A 29 -20.75 2.57 -12.47
N MET A 30 -21.20 3.54 -11.70
CA MET A 30 -21.91 4.71 -12.23
C MET A 30 -20.97 5.73 -12.88
N GLN A 31 -19.69 5.68 -12.61
CA GLN A 31 -18.70 6.64 -13.13
C GLN A 31 -18.76 6.74 -14.65
N ALA A 32 -18.97 5.62 -15.36
CA ALA A 32 -19.08 5.62 -16.83
C ALA A 32 -20.19 6.54 -17.35
N LEU A 33 -21.32 6.62 -16.62
CA LEU A 33 -22.43 7.51 -16.96
C LEU A 33 -22.12 8.97 -16.69
N PHE A 34 -21.27 9.25 -15.69
CA PHE A 34 -20.90 10.61 -15.29
C PHE A 34 -19.64 11.12 -15.99
N ASN A 35 -18.88 10.26 -16.68
CA ASN A 35 -17.66 10.66 -17.38
C ASN A 35 -17.84 11.88 -18.30
N PRO A 36 -18.91 12.01 -19.13
CA PRO A 36 -19.11 13.20 -19.97
C PRO A 36 -19.28 14.48 -19.16
N LEU A 37 -19.90 14.37 -17.98
CA LEU A 37 -20.09 15.50 -17.06
C LEU A 37 -18.80 15.88 -16.34
N LEU A 38 -18.01 14.89 -15.91
CA LEU A 38 -16.71 15.07 -15.26
C LEU A 38 -15.66 15.70 -16.18
N GLN A 39 -15.80 15.56 -17.51
CA GLN A 39 -14.93 16.19 -18.49
C GLN A 39 -15.18 17.70 -18.62
N LYS A 40 -16.34 18.21 -18.20
CA LYS A 40 -16.64 19.64 -18.26
C LYS A 40 -15.83 20.41 -17.21
N PRO A 41 -15.09 21.46 -17.60
CA PRO A 41 -14.16 22.17 -16.70
C PRO A 41 -14.88 22.83 -15.52
N PHE A 42 -16.11 23.30 -15.70
CA PHE A 42 -16.91 23.86 -14.62
C PHE A 42 -17.25 22.83 -13.54
N PHE A 43 -17.73 21.65 -13.94
CA PHE A 43 -18.11 20.58 -13.02
C PHE A 43 -16.88 20.03 -12.28
N ARG A 44 -15.77 19.86 -13.00
CA ARG A 44 -14.49 19.45 -12.40
C ARG A 44 -14.00 20.46 -11.35
N ARG A 45 -14.04 21.77 -11.63
CA ARG A 45 -13.65 22.80 -10.67
C ARG A 45 -14.56 22.80 -9.43
N TRP A 46 -15.86 22.62 -9.62
CA TRP A 46 -16.80 22.51 -8.52
C TRP A 46 -16.53 21.27 -7.66
N LEU A 47 -16.30 20.12 -8.28
CA LEU A 47 -16.02 18.86 -7.60
C LEU A 47 -14.70 18.95 -6.81
N VAL A 48 -13.64 19.49 -7.39
CA VAL A 48 -12.35 19.69 -6.71
C VAL A 48 -12.55 20.57 -5.48
N ARG A 49 -13.23 21.71 -5.61
CA ARG A 49 -13.51 22.59 -4.46
C ARG A 49 -14.34 21.91 -3.37
N TRP A 50 -15.27 21.06 -3.77
CA TRP A 50 -16.07 20.30 -2.82
C TRP A 50 -15.22 19.24 -2.08
N VAL A 51 -14.37 18.51 -2.80
CA VAL A 51 -13.42 17.55 -2.24
C VAL A 51 -12.45 18.25 -1.28
N ASP A 52 -11.83 19.36 -1.68
CA ASP A 52 -10.90 20.14 -0.86
C ASP A 52 -11.53 20.63 0.45
N ARG A 53 -12.85 20.86 0.46
CA ARG A 53 -13.58 21.31 1.65
C ARG A 53 -14.09 20.18 2.55
N LYS A 54 -14.32 19.01 2.00
CA LYS A 54 -15.01 17.90 2.69
C LYS A 54 -14.15 16.68 2.96
N VAL A 55 -13.09 16.50 2.18
CA VAL A 55 -12.19 15.36 2.30
C VAL A 55 -10.89 15.86 2.92
N TRP A 56 -10.79 15.69 4.21
CA TRP A 56 -9.57 15.95 4.97
C TRP A 56 -8.75 14.67 5.02
N GLY A 57 -7.43 14.81 5.15
CA GLY A 57 -6.57 13.66 5.47
C GLY A 57 -6.93 13.05 6.83
N PRO A 58 -6.30 11.94 7.20
CA PRO A 58 -6.55 11.30 8.50
C PRO A 58 -6.26 12.29 9.64
N SER A 59 -7.10 12.26 10.66
CA SER A 59 -6.89 13.01 11.90
C SER A 59 -5.67 12.48 12.66
N ALA A 60 -5.14 13.25 13.60
CA ALA A 60 -4.03 12.80 14.44
C ALA A 60 -4.34 11.47 15.17
N SER A 61 -5.55 11.32 15.66
CA SER A 61 -5.99 10.09 16.32
C SER A 61 -6.09 8.91 15.35
N GLU A 62 -6.50 9.12 14.11
CA GLU A 62 -6.53 8.06 13.08
C GLU A 62 -5.11 7.66 12.66
N LEU A 63 -4.17 8.60 12.60
CA LEU A 63 -2.75 8.30 12.35
C LEU A 63 -2.12 7.47 13.47
N GLU A 64 -2.48 7.75 14.73
CA GLU A 64 -1.92 7.05 15.88
C GLU A 64 -2.54 5.67 16.12
N GLN A 65 -3.84 5.55 15.95
CA GLN A 65 -4.60 4.35 16.32
C GLN A 65 -5.02 3.51 15.12
N GLY A 66 -4.93 4.06 13.91
CA GLY A 66 -5.30 3.37 12.69
C GLY A 66 -4.43 2.14 12.44
N GLN A 67 -5.05 1.10 11.92
CA GLN A 67 -4.38 -0.13 11.53
C GLN A 67 -4.76 -0.52 10.11
N ALA A 68 -3.82 -1.12 9.40
CA ALA A 68 -4.03 -1.74 8.11
C ALA A 68 -3.75 -3.24 8.20
N LEU A 69 -4.52 -4.02 7.46
CA LEU A 69 -4.33 -5.47 7.35
C LEU A 69 -3.93 -5.78 5.91
N VAL A 70 -2.79 -6.42 5.75
CA VAL A 70 -2.33 -6.96 4.47
C VAL A 70 -2.47 -8.47 4.50
N TYR A 71 -3.07 -9.02 3.46
CA TYR A 71 -3.20 -10.46 3.24
C TYR A 71 -2.46 -10.83 1.96
N GLY A 72 -1.59 -11.80 2.04
CA GLY A 72 -0.87 -12.37 0.92
C GLY A 72 -1.19 -13.86 0.76
N LYS A 73 -1.37 -14.28 -0.48
CA LYS A 73 -1.54 -15.70 -0.84
C LYS A 73 -0.67 -16.03 -2.04
N ILE A 74 0.11 -17.09 -1.92
CA ILE A 74 0.94 -17.63 -3.00
C ILE A 74 0.49 -19.05 -3.28
N SER A 75 0.28 -19.38 -4.55
CA SER A 75 -0.08 -20.72 -5.01
C SER A 75 0.98 -21.21 -5.99
N HIS A 76 1.44 -22.42 -5.80
CA HIS A 76 2.36 -23.10 -6.72
C HIS A 76 1.58 -24.02 -7.66
N PRO A 77 2.04 -24.29 -8.89
CA PRO A 77 1.36 -25.18 -9.84
C PRO A 77 1.13 -26.62 -9.33
N ASP A 78 1.95 -27.09 -8.37
CA ASP A 78 1.79 -28.40 -7.73
C ASP A 78 0.67 -28.44 -6.66
N GLY A 79 -0.09 -27.35 -6.48
CA GLY A 79 -1.19 -27.25 -5.54
C GLY A 79 -0.79 -26.77 -4.14
N ARG A 80 0.49 -26.54 -3.86
CA ARG A 80 0.90 -25.94 -2.58
C ARG A 80 0.45 -24.50 -2.48
N VAL A 81 -0.10 -24.12 -1.33
CA VAL A 81 -0.55 -22.77 -1.03
C VAL A 81 0.12 -22.30 0.26
N ARG A 82 0.54 -21.04 0.26
CA ARG A 82 1.01 -20.33 1.46
C ARG A 82 0.24 -19.03 1.61
N GLU A 83 -0.18 -18.76 2.81
CA GLU A 83 -0.92 -17.55 3.16
C GLU A 83 -0.23 -16.86 4.33
N ALA A 84 -0.25 -15.53 4.31
CA ALA A 84 0.28 -14.73 5.40
C ALA A 84 -0.62 -13.51 5.62
N ARG A 85 -0.70 -13.06 6.86
CA ARG A 85 -1.42 -11.85 7.24
C ARG A 85 -0.50 -10.98 8.07
N LEU A 86 -0.46 -9.71 7.72
CA LEU A 86 0.38 -8.72 8.37
C LEU A 86 -0.49 -7.56 8.87
N VAL A 87 -0.43 -7.28 10.16
CA VAL A 87 -1.01 -6.06 10.74
C VAL A 87 0.07 -4.98 10.70
N LEU A 88 -0.34 -3.81 10.27
CA LEU A 88 0.48 -2.63 10.11
C LEU A 88 -0.18 -1.45 10.84
N PRO A 89 0.57 -0.45 11.26
CA PRO A 89 0.00 0.84 11.65
C PRO A 89 -0.70 1.50 10.47
N GLU A 90 -1.30 2.64 10.70
CA GLU A 90 -1.95 3.44 9.64
C GLU A 90 -0.98 3.69 8.47
N CYS A 91 -1.49 3.65 7.23
CA CYS A 91 -0.66 3.62 6.02
C CYS A 91 0.29 4.82 5.87
N TYR A 92 -0.14 6.02 6.25
CA TYR A 92 0.73 7.21 6.19
C TYR A 92 1.80 7.18 7.28
N ARG A 93 1.44 6.72 8.48
CA ARG A 93 2.41 6.50 9.57
C ARG A 93 3.46 5.48 9.15
N LEU A 94 3.05 4.35 8.59
CA LEU A 94 3.97 3.34 8.07
C LEU A 94 4.91 3.91 7.00
N THR A 95 4.35 4.68 6.05
CA THR A 95 5.16 5.31 4.99
C THR A 95 6.22 6.25 5.56
N ALA A 96 5.89 7.04 6.57
CA ALA A 96 6.84 7.91 7.25
C ALA A 96 7.93 7.10 7.97
N MET A 97 7.55 6.06 8.73
CA MET A 97 8.48 5.19 9.46
C MET A 97 9.44 4.46 8.52
N THR A 98 8.92 3.89 7.43
CA THR A 98 9.75 3.19 6.45
C THR A 98 10.69 4.14 5.71
N SER A 99 10.24 5.35 5.36
CA SER A 99 11.08 6.35 4.69
C SER A 99 12.23 6.81 5.59
N VAL A 100 11.95 7.15 6.84
CA VAL A 100 12.98 7.55 7.82
C VAL A 100 13.94 6.39 8.10
N GLY A 101 13.40 5.19 8.33
CA GLY A 101 14.22 4.00 8.60
C GLY A 101 15.16 3.66 7.44
N LEU A 102 14.73 3.80 6.18
CA LEU A 102 15.60 3.62 5.02
C LEU A 102 16.71 4.68 4.95
N VAL A 103 16.38 5.94 5.20
CA VAL A 103 17.38 7.02 5.22
C VAL A 103 18.45 6.75 6.28
N GLN A 104 18.08 6.29 7.45
CA GLN A 104 19.01 5.94 8.52
C GLN A 104 19.95 4.77 8.17
N GLN A 105 19.56 3.92 7.22
CA GLN A 105 20.35 2.76 6.78
C GLN A 105 21.16 3.02 5.49
N LEU A 106 21.08 4.24 4.92
CA LEU A 106 21.69 4.52 3.61
C LEU A 106 23.20 4.27 3.59
N ASP A 107 23.93 4.66 4.63
CA ASP A 107 25.38 4.49 4.66
C ASP A 107 25.75 3.00 4.77
N ALA A 108 25.09 2.24 5.61
CA ALA A 108 25.27 0.80 5.70
C ALA A 108 24.94 0.07 4.39
N LEU A 109 23.89 0.50 3.67
CA LEU A 109 23.52 -0.05 2.37
C LEU A 109 24.59 0.25 1.30
N ARG A 110 25.18 1.46 1.33
CA ARG A 110 26.30 1.84 0.44
C ARG A 110 27.55 1.03 0.72
N GLU A 111 27.90 0.84 1.97
CA GLU A 111 29.04 0.00 2.38
C GLU A 111 28.89 -1.45 1.92
N GLN A 112 27.64 -1.96 1.85
CA GLN A 112 27.31 -3.26 1.27
C GLN A 112 27.33 -3.28 -0.27
N GLY A 113 27.72 -2.19 -0.92
CA GLY A 113 27.76 -2.08 -2.37
C GLY A 113 26.41 -1.98 -3.04
N ARG A 114 25.33 -1.70 -2.28
CA ARG A 114 23.98 -1.56 -2.83
C ARG A 114 23.82 -0.17 -3.46
N SER A 115 23.54 -0.16 -4.75
CA SER A 115 23.34 1.06 -5.53
C SER A 115 22.22 0.89 -6.54
N GLY A 116 21.68 1.99 -7.07
CA GLY A 116 20.63 1.99 -8.05
C GLY A 116 19.23 1.92 -7.43
N TRP A 117 18.24 1.60 -8.27
CA TRP A 117 16.86 1.50 -7.84
C TRP A 117 16.57 0.16 -7.17
N CYS A 118 15.92 0.20 -6.02
CA CYS A 118 15.47 -1.00 -5.31
C CYS A 118 14.17 -0.71 -4.53
N THR A 119 13.42 -1.75 -4.21
CA THR A 119 12.29 -1.64 -3.29
C THR A 119 12.77 -1.70 -1.84
N PRO A 120 12.02 -1.16 -0.87
CA PRO A 120 12.34 -1.33 0.55
C PRO A 120 12.57 -2.79 0.95
N ALA A 121 11.74 -3.70 0.48
CA ALA A 121 11.87 -5.12 0.76
C ALA A 121 13.13 -5.75 0.15
N SER A 122 13.56 -5.32 -1.04
CA SER A 122 14.80 -5.81 -1.65
C SER A 122 16.05 -5.17 -1.02
N ALA A 123 15.93 -3.95 -0.49
CA ALA A 123 17.02 -3.26 0.19
C ALA A 123 17.27 -3.83 1.59
N MET A 124 16.22 -3.98 2.38
CA MET A 124 16.28 -4.29 3.81
C MET A 124 15.95 -5.76 4.14
N GLY A 125 15.38 -6.48 3.19
CA GLY A 125 14.82 -7.81 3.43
C GLY A 125 13.36 -7.76 3.89
N PRO A 126 12.62 -8.88 3.69
CA PRO A 126 11.18 -8.93 3.98
C PRO A 126 10.86 -8.82 5.47
N GLU A 127 11.75 -9.27 6.34
CA GLU A 127 11.53 -9.25 7.80
C GLU A 127 11.71 -7.86 8.42
N TRP A 128 12.32 -6.93 7.71
CA TRP A 128 12.53 -5.59 8.24
C TRP A 128 11.22 -4.87 8.60
N VAL A 129 10.16 -5.09 7.84
CA VAL A 129 8.88 -4.45 8.11
C VAL A 129 8.32 -4.82 9.49
N VAL A 130 8.54 -6.05 9.96
CA VAL A 130 8.05 -6.49 11.29
C VAL A 130 8.94 -6.04 12.44
N SER A 131 10.12 -5.51 12.15
CA SER A 131 10.92 -4.81 13.18
C SER A 131 10.42 -3.40 13.47
N LEU A 132 9.55 -2.85 12.64
CA LEU A 132 8.96 -1.53 12.84
C LEU A 132 7.83 -1.60 13.87
N GLU A 133 7.72 -0.55 14.68
CA GLU A 133 6.70 -0.43 15.71
C GLU A 133 5.28 -0.58 15.14
N GLY A 134 4.47 -1.45 15.75
CA GLY A 134 3.09 -1.70 15.35
C GLY A 134 2.92 -2.67 14.19
N CYS A 135 4.02 -3.19 13.62
CA CYS A 135 3.98 -4.23 12.59
C CYS A 135 4.12 -5.61 13.22
N ARG A 136 3.25 -6.54 12.83
CA ARG A 136 3.32 -7.93 13.32
C ARG A 136 2.65 -8.91 12.37
N TRP A 137 3.19 -10.10 12.27
CA TRP A 137 2.48 -11.22 11.65
C TRP A 137 1.27 -11.61 12.50
N LEU A 138 0.16 -11.90 11.83
CA LEU A 138 -0.90 -12.69 12.46
C LEU A 138 -0.57 -14.16 12.20
N GLU A 139 -0.58 -14.95 13.26
CA GLU A 139 -0.43 -16.40 13.14
C GLU A 139 -1.50 -16.93 12.17
N SER A 140 -1.07 -17.75 11.22
CA SER A 140 -1.98 -18.48 10.33
C SER A 140 -2.73 -19.51 11.17
N VAL A 141 -4.05 -19.39 11.22
CA VAL A 141 -4.92 -20.46 11.73
C VAL A 141 -4.85 -21.64 10.78
#